data_a287bb5c6a9857041a45361e2e6806e6
#
_entry.id   a287bb5c6a9857041a45361e2e6806e6
#
_cell.length_a   1.000
_cell.length_b   1.000
_cell.length_c   1.000
_cell.angle_alpha   90.00
_cell.angle_beta   90.00
_cell.angle_gamma   90.00
#
_symmetry.space_group_name_H-M   'P 1'
#
loop_
_entity.id
_entity.type
_entity.pdbx_description
1 polymer ?
#
loop_
_entity_poly.entity_id
_entity_poly.type
_entity_poly.pdbx_seq_one_letter_code
_entity_poly.pdbx_strand_id
1 'polypeptide(L)'
;MYIKRKKKEKRIQLLGGLIGICVAVVSLFYFFHVEKAEAEKRMVEIVNYVKVQCSTYTHYNESSESKSLLRAIESARQMSTNINMETENGRQLSRDFLKENLQTLWVNGIIVLDTEGKIDCEYSTDESLANEITEYLQKEIIMDFVGYEERSYSERINRKDGSHIDIAACARKDAQGIVAVYYYTPPKFARNYTLTIQSLLNGYSTQKDGTIIVAD
;
A
#
# COMPACT_ATOMS: atom_id res chain seq x y z
N MET A 1 8.17 -17.08 -88.65
CA MET A 1 7.03 -17.19 -87.71
C MET A 1 7.41 -17.62 -86.31
N TYR A 2 8.39 -18.53 -86.17
CA TYR A 2 8.83 -19.12 -84.88
C TYR A 2 9.46 -18.12 -83.92
N ILE A 3 10.25 -17.17 -84.35
CA ILE A 3 10.95 -16.18 -83.53
C ILE A 3 9.97 -15.18 -82.81
N LYS A 4 8.89 -14.82 -83.49
CA LYS A 4 7.86 -13.92 -82.91
C LYS A 4 7.09 -14.62 -81.72
N ARG A 5 6.86 -15.91 -81.84
CA ARG A 5 6.18 -16.74 -80.82
C ARG A 5 7.00 -16.87 -79.53
N LYS A 6 8.27 -17.16 -79.65
CA LYS A 6 9.22 -17.25 -78.57
C LYS A 6 9.39 -15.92 -77.77
N LYS A 7 9.35 -14.78 -78.51
CA LYS A 7 9.40 -13.43 -77.94
C LYS A 7 8.14 -13.07 -77.16
N LYS A 8 6.98 -13.57 -77.60
CA LYS A 8 5.66 -13.37 -76.95
C LYS A 8 5.56 -14.20 -75.67
N GLU A 9 6.05 -15.44 -75.69
CA GLU A 9 6.10 -16.37 -74.50
C GLU A 9 6.99 -15.81 -73.42
N LYS A 10 8.20 -15.32 -73.77
CA LYS A 10 9.09 -14.66 -72.79
C LYS A 10 8.47 -13.40 -72.16
N ARG A 11 7.72 -12.59 -72.95
CA ARG A 11 7.03 -11.42 -72.39
C ARG A 11 5.90 -11.80 -71.45
N ILE A 12 5.15 -12.87 -71.70
CA ILE A 12 4.10 -13.38 -70.80
C ILE A 12 4.71 -13.91 -69.53
N GLN A 13 5.82 -14.65 -69.61
CA GLN A 13 6.52 -15.14 -68.42
C GLN A 13 7.09 -14.00 -67.54
N LEU A 14 7.63 -12.95 -68.20
CA LEU A 14 8.13 -11.77 -67.49
C LEU A 14 7.01 -10.98 -66.82
N LEU A 15 5.85 -10.84 -67.49
CA LEU A 15 4.67 -10.19 -66.93
C LEU A 15 4.09 -10.98 -65.75
N GLY A 16 4.02 -12.34 -65.87
CA GLY A 16 3.58 -13.21 -64.77
C GLY A 16 4.49 -13.15 -63.56
N GLY A 17 5.82 -13.11 -63.80
CA GLY A 17 6.80 -12.93 -62.73
C GLY A 17 6.67 -11.57 -62.03
N LEU A 18 6.45 -10.48 -62.77
CA LEU A 18 6.24 -9.15 -62.21
C LEU A 18 4.97 -9.08 -61.36
N ILE A 19 3.86 -9.65 -61.85
CA ILE A 19 2.61 -9.71 -61.08
C ILE A 19 2.80 -10.54 -59.79
N GLY A 20 3.51 -11.69 -59.87
CA GLY A 20 3.80 -12.51 -58.71
C GLY A 20 4.61 -11.76 -57.64
N ILE A 21 5.63 -10.98 -58.06
CA ILE A 21 6.42 -10.14 -57.15
C ILE A 21 5.54 -9.04 -56.53
N CYS A 22 4.70 -8.36 -57.30
CA CYS A 22 3.80 -7.34 -56.79
C CYS A 22 2.82 -7.91 -55.75
N VAL A 23 2.24 -9.07 -56.02
CA VAL A 23 1.35 -9.76 -55.05
C VAL A 23 2.09 -10.12 -53.78
N ALA A 24 3.31 -10.65 -53.88
CA ALA A 24 4.13 -10.98 -52.71
C ALA A 24 4.47 -9.75 -51.87
N VAL A 25 4.84 -8.64 -52.48
CA VAL A 25 5.13 -7.36 -51.80
C VAL A 25 3.91 -6.83 -51.09
N VAL A 26 2.75 -6.80 -51.76
CA VAL A 26 1.48 -6.33 -51.18
C VAL A 26 1.06 -7.23 -50.00
N SER A 27 1.21 -8.55 -50.12
CA SER A 27 0.90 -9.50 -49.07
C SER A 27 1.79 -9.30 -47.85
N LEU A 28 3.11 -9.09 -48.05
CA LEU A 28 4.04 -8.77 -46.98
C LEU A 28 3.69 -7.46 -46.27
N PHE A 29 3.36 -6.42 -47.04
CA PHE A 29 2.97 -5.12 -46.48
C PHE A 29 1.68 -5.22 -45.65
N TYR A 30 0.70 -5.97 -46.14
CA TYR A 30 -0.53 -6.24 -45.42
C TYR A 30 -0.27 -7.00 -44.13
N PHE A 31 0.56 -8.05 -44.17
CA PHE A 31 0.90 -8.84 -43.03
C PHE A 31 1.60 -8.00 -41.95
N PHE A 32 2.60 -7.18 -42.32
CA PHE A 32 3.27 -6.29 -41.34
C PHE A 32 2.31 -5.25 -40.76
N HIS A 33 1.36 -4.74 -41.57
CA HIS A 33 0.40 -3.77 -41.09
C HIS A 33 -0.57 -4.39 -40.03
N VAL A 34 -1.06 -5.58 -40.31
CA VAL A 34 -1.93 -6.32 -39.40
C VAL A 34 -1.19 -6.69 -38.13
N GLU A 35 0.04 -7.21 -38.22
CA GLU A 35 0.86 -7.57 -37.04
C GLU A 35 1.15 -6.35 -36.15
N LYS A 36 1.44 -5.20 -36.77
CA LYS A 36 1.64 -3.96 -36.02
C LYS A 36 0.38 -3.51 -35.29
N ALA A 37 -0.78 -3.52 -35.98
CA ALA A 37 -2.05 -3.15 -35.36
C ALA A 37 -2.44 -4.08 -34.19
N GLU A 38 -2.21 -5.39 -34.32
CA GLU A 38 -2.43 -6.34 -33.26
C GLU A 38 -1.44 -6.16 -32.08
N ALA A 39 -0.18 -5.82 -32.36
CA ALA A 39 0.81 -5.53 -31.33
C ALA A 39 0.44 -4.26 -30.55
N GLU A 40 0.02 -3.20 -31.24
CA GLU A 40 -0.46 -1.97 -30.59
C GLU A 40 -1.69 -2.23 -29.71
N LYS A 41 -2.66 -3.01 -30.19
CA LYS A 41 -3.84 -3.39 -29.40
C LYS A 41 -3.45 -4.17 -28.14
N ARG A 42 -2.58 -5.18 -28.27
CA ARG A 42 -2.08 -5.95 -27.12
C ARG A 42 -1.35 -5.06 -26.11
N MET A 43 -0.54 -4.12 -26.59
CA MET A 43 0.17 -3.18 -25.70
C MET A 43 -0.81 -2.33 -24.90
N VAL A 44 -1.85 -1.80 -25.51
CA VAL A 44 -2.91 -1.04 -24.83
C VAL A 44 -3.64 -1.91 -23.79
N GLU A 45 -3.94 -3.16 -24.11
CA GLU A 45 -4.57 -4.10 -23.19
C GLU A 45 -3.67 -4.37 -21.96
N ILE A 46 -2.36 -4.58 -22.18
CA ILE A 46 -1.37 -4.78 -21.09
C ILE A 46 -1.30 -3.54 -20.20
N VAL A 47 -1.17 -2.35 -20.79
CA VAL A 47 -1.09 -1.09 -20.04
C VAL A 47 -2.36 -0.87 -19.21
N ASN A 48 -3.53 -1.10 -19.78
CA ASN A 48 -4.79 -0.98 -19.03
C ASN A 48 -4.90 -1.99 -17.90
N TYR A 49 -4.50 -3.25 -18.13
CA TYR A 49 -4.46 -4.26 -17.10
C TYR A 49 -3.54 -3.84 -15.94
N VAL A 50 -2.30 -3.44 -16.23
CA VAL A 50 -1.34 -2.97 -15.20
C VAL A 50 -1.90 -1.78 -14.45
N LYS A 51 -2.49 -0.80 -15.13
CA LYS A 51 -3.11 0.37 -14.50
C LYS A 51 -4.23 -0.02 -13.51
N VAL A 52 -5.10 -0.94 -13.89
CA VAL A 52 -6.17 -1.44 -13.01
C VAL A 52 -5.58 -2.16 -11.80
N GLN A 53 -4.54 -3.01 -12.00
CA GLN A 53 -3.90 -3.72 -10.90
C GLN A 53 -3.19 -2.76 -9.93
N CYS A 54 -2.49 -1.75 -10.43
CA CYS A 54 -1.86 -0.73 -9.59
C CYS A 54 -2.91 0.05 -8.77
N SER A 55 -4.04 0.44 -9.40
CA SER A 55 -5.14 1.10 -8.70
C SER A 55 -5.74 0.19 -7.60
N THR A 56 -5.94 -1.08 -7.90
CA THR A 56 -6.43 -2.08 -6.91
C THR A 56 -5.46 -2.23 -5.74
N TYR A 57 -4.15 -2.27 -6.02
CA TYR A 57 -3.10 -2.31 -5.01
C TYR A 57 -3.17 -1.09 -4.07
N THR A 58 -3.23 0.11 -4.65
CA THR A 58 -3.31 1.36 -3.86
C THR A 58 -4.54 1.37 -2.97
N HIS A 59 -5.73 1.13 -3.52
CA HIS A 59 -6.97 1.11 -2.75
C HIS A 59 -7.00 0.04 -1.64
N TYR A 60 -6.44 -1.13 -1.90
CA TYR A 60 -6.35 -2.17 -0.88
C TYR A 60 -5.46 -1.75 0.28
N ASN A 61 -4.29 -1.20 -0.01
CA ASN A 61 -3.33 -0.79 1.02
C ASN A 61 -3.86 0.40 1.84
N GLU A 62 -4.43 1.42 1.20
CA GLU A 62 -5.08 2.55 1.87
C GLU A 62 -6.24 2.09 2.78
N SER A 63 -7.08 1.17 2.30
CA SER A 63 -8.17 0.61 3.09
C SER A 63 -7.66 -0.20 4.29
N SER A 64 -6.59 -0.97 4.13
CA SER A 64 -5.97 -1.74 5.20
C SER A 64 -5.37 -0.84 6.28
N GLU A 65 -4.65 0.21 5.87
CA GLU A 65 -4.09 1.21 6.77
C GLU A 65 -5.18 1.94 7.54
N SER A 66 -6.20 2.44 6.86
CA SER A 66 -7.33 3.13 7.48
C SER A 66 -8.03 2.29 8.55
N LYS A 67 -8.24 0.99 8.28
CA LYS A 67 -8.83 0.07 9.27
C LYS A 67 -7.94 -0.11 10.50
N SER A 68 -6.63 -0.21 10.29
CA SER A 68 -5.68 -0.34 11.40
C SER A 68 -5.62 0.92 12.26
N LEU A 69 -5.58 2.10 11.63
CA LEU A 69 -5.61 3.39 12.33
C LEU A 69 -6.93 3.63 13.08
N LEU A 70 -8.08 3.27 12.50
CA LEU A 70 -9.37 3.33 13.20
C LEU A 70 -9.37 2.44 14.44
N ARG A 71 -8.83 1.22 14.34
CA ARG A 71 -8.69 0.33 15.49
C ARG A 71 -7.80 0.95 16.58
N ALA A 72 -6.70 1.61 16.19
CA ALA A 72 -5.83 2.31 17.13
C ALA A 72 -6.57 3.45 17.86
N ILE A 73 -7.37 4.26 17.12
CA ILE A 73 -8.21 5.32 17.71
C ILE A 73 -9.19 4.74 18.73
N GLU A 74 -9.91 3.68 18.38
CA GLU A 74 -10.86 3.04 19.28
C GLU A 74 -10.17 2.48 20.53
N SER A 75 -8.98 1.89 20.38
CA SER A 75 -8.19 1.41 21.52
C SER A 75 -7.71 2.56 22.43
N ALA A 76 -7.31 3.70 21.86
CA ALA A 76 -6.92 4.87 22.65
C ALA A 76 -8.11 5.42 23.44
N ARG A 77 -9.27 5.56 22.81
CA ARG A 77 -10.52 6.02 23.45
C ARG A 77 -11.01 5.08 24.54
N GLN A 78 -10.94 3.77 24.28
CA GLN A 78 -11.28 2.75 25.29
C GLN A 78 -10.32 2.83 26.48
N MET A 79 -9.01 3.00 26.22
CA MET A 79 -8.02 3.15 27.27
C MET A 79 -8.27 4.41 28.12
N SER A 80 -8.58 5.55 27.51
CA SER A 80 -8.95 6.77 28.22
C SER A 80 -10.20 6.56 29.10
N THR A 81 -11.18 5.81 28.61
CA THR A 81 -12.38 5.47 29.40
C THR A 81 -12.03 4.53 30.56
N ASN A 82 -11.19 3.53 30.34
CA ASN A 82 -10.79 2.59 31.39
C ASN A 82 -9.99 3.30 32.50
N ILE A 83 -9.11 4.26 32.16
CA ILE A 83 -8.38 5.11 33.10
C ILE A 83 -9.35 5.92 33.95
N ASN A 84 -10.34 6.56 33.32
CA ASN A 84 -11.35 7.35 34.02
C ASN A 84 -12.13 6.49 35.04
N MET A 85 -12.58 5.30 34.64
CA MET A 85 -13.29 4.38 35.53
C MET A 85 -12.42 3.94 36.71
N GLU A 86 -11.13 3.70 36.49
CA GLU A 86 -10.20 3.30 37.52
C GLU A 86 -9.99 4.43 38.54
N THR A 87 -9.83 5.66 38.06
CA THR A 87 -9.69 6.87 38.87
C THR A 87 -10.95 7.17 39.68
N GLU A 88 -12.14 7.07 39.07
CA GLU A 88 -13.44 7.24 39.75
C GLU A 88 -13.63 6.21 40.86
N ASN A 89 -13.06 5.01 40.75
CA ASN A 89 -13.04 3.98 41.78
C ASN A 89 -11.97 4.24 42.88
N GLY A 90 -11.28 5.38 42.82
CA GLY A 90 -10.28 5.79 43.80
C GLY A 90 -8.93 5.04 43.67
N ARG A 91 -8.67 4.42 42.52
CA ARG A 91 -7.40 3.75 42.26
C ARG A 91 -6.48 4.64 41.45
N GLN A 92 -5.18 4.55 41.76
CA GLN A 92 -4.17 5.29 41.00
C GLN A 92 -3.77 4.55 39.74
N LEU A 93 -3.45 5.30 38.69
CA LEU A 93 -2.87 4.79 37.46
C LEU A 93 -1.55 4.04 37.79
N SER A 94 -1.44 2.79 37.33
CA SER A 94 -0.29 1.94 37.57
C SER A 94 0.16 1.17 36.34
N ARG A 95 1.43 0.76 36.32
CA ARG A 95 1.98 -0.08 35.24
C ARG A 95 1.24 -1.41 35.10
N ASP A 96 0.81 -2.01 36.21
CA ASP A 96 0.08 -3.28 36.18
C ASP A 96 -1.29 -3.11 35.53
N PHE A 97 -1.99 -2.03 35.81
CA PHE A 97 -3.24 -1.68 35.17
C PHE A 97 -3.04 -1.47 33.64
N LEU A 98 -1.98 -0.75 33.23
CA LEU A 98 -1.67 -0.60 31.80
C LEU A 98 -1.35 -1.93 31.13
N LYS A 99 -0.63 -2.82 31.82
CA LYS A 99 -0.28 -4.16 31.35
C LYS A 99 -1.52 -5.03 31.09
N GLU A 100 -2.49 -5.03 32.00
CA GLU A 100 -3.75 -5.75 31.83
C GLU A 100 -4.55 -5.22 30.64
N ASN A 101 -4.64 -3.89 30.52
CA ASN A 101 -5.33 -3.23 29.41
C ASN A 101 -4.62 -3.46 28.06
N LEU A 102 -3.29 -3.47 28.03
CA LEU A 102 -2.50 -3.77 26.84
C LEU A 102 -2.87 -5.15 26.27
N GLN A 103 -3.01 -6.16 27.12
CA GLN A 103 -3.42 -7.50 26.71
C GLN A 103 -4.87 -7.52 26.19
N THR A 104 -5.77 -6.82 26.85
CA THR A 104 -7.21 -6.77 26.49
C THR A 104 -7.41 -6.01 25.17
N LEU A 105 -6.70 -4.92 24.95
CA LEU A 105 -6.79 -4.09 23.75
C LEU A 105 -5.94 -4.62 22.59
N TRP A 106 -5.08 -5.61 22.85
CA TRP A 106 -4.17 -6.19 21.84
C TRP A 106 -3.25 -5.15 21.21
N VAL A 107 -2.75 -4.22 22.03
CA VAL A 107 -1.78 -3.20 21.62
C VAL A 107 -0.37 -3.57 22.07
N ASN A 108 0.66 -2.96 21.48
CA ASN A 108 2.06 -3.20 21.86
C ASN A 108 2.56 -2.24 22.93
N GLY A 109 1.91 -1.09 23.08
CA GLY A 109 2.23 -0.15 24.13
C GLY A 109 1.12 0.84 24.40
N ILE A 110 1.13 1.36 25.64
CA ILE A 110 0.23 2.41 26.13
C ILE A 110 1.12 3.44 26.83
N ILE A 111 0.95 4.71 26.46
CA ILE A 111 1.70 5.85 26.99
C ILE A 111 0.68 6.88 27.46
N VAL A 112 0.81 7.31 28.69
CA VAL A 112 -0.04 8.35 29.29
C VAL A 112 0.84 9.56 29.60
N LEU A 113 0.50 10.70 29.00
CA LEU A 113 1.22 11.95 29.20
C LEU A 113 0.36 12.98 29.91
N ASP A 114 0.99 13.84 30.67
CA ASP A 114 0.38 15.03 31.29
C ASP A 114 0.26 16.20 30.28
N THR A 115 -0.16 17.36 30.73
CA THR A 115 -0.31 18.57 29.91
C THR A 115 1.00 19.14 29.38
N GLU A 116 2.12 18.81 30.00
CA GLU A 116 3.47 19.26 29.60
C GLU A 116 4.12 18.24 28.65
N GLY A 117 3.45 17.12 28.34
CA GLY A 117 4.00 16.03 27.53
C GLY A 117 4.95 15.13 28.31
N LYS A 118 4.95 15.21 29.64
CA LYS A 118 5.74 14.34 30.49
C LYS A 118 5.00 13.02 30.72
N ILE A 119 5.75 11.93 30.80
CA ILE A 119 5.20 10.60 31.06
C ILE A 119 4.63 10.55 32.48
N ASP A 120 3.34 10.33 32.60
CA ASP A 120 2.63 10.04 33.84
C ASP A 120 2.71 8.53 34.16
N CYS A 121 2.39 7.70 33.15
CA CYS A 121 2.55 6.26 33.24
C CYS A 121 2.73 5.67 31.84
N GLU A 122 3.50 4.58 31.73
CA GLU A 122 3.66 3.86 30.47
C GLU A 122 3.86 2.37 30.70
N TYR A 123 3.44 1.59 29.73
CA TYR A 123 3.76 0.17 29.63
C TYR A 123 3.88 -0.26 28.17
N SER A 124 4.93 -1.00 27.85
CA SER A 124 5.22 -1.49 26.51
C SER A 124 5.77 -2.90 26.56
N THR A 125 5.54 -3.67 25.50
CA THR A 125 6.20 -4.96 25.26
C THR A 125 7.65 -4.80 24.81
N ASP A 126 8.03 -3.60 24.33
CA ASP A 126 9.38 -3.24 23.87
C ASP A 126 9.71 -1.81 24.32
N GLU A 127 10.67 -1.67 25.23
CA GLU A 127 11.07 -0.38 25.80
C GLU A 127 11.73 0.54 24.77
N SER A 128 12.42 -0.01 23.76
CA SER A 128 13.04 0.81 22.73
C SER A 128 11.99 1.48 21.83
N LEU A 129 10.91 0.77 21.52
CA LEU A 129 9.77 1.33 20.79
C LEU A 129 9.02 2.35 21.66
N ALA A 130 8.85 2.12 22.95
CA ALA A 130 8.21 3.08 23.84
C ALA A 130 8.94 4.42 23.83
N ASN A 131 10.25 4.42 23.95
CA ASN A 131 11.06 5.65 23.92
C ASN A 131 10.94 6.40 22.58
N GLU A 132 11.01 5.67 21.45
CA GLU A 132 10.84 6.24 20.09
C GLU A 132 9.46 6.91 19.95
N ILE A 133 8.40 6.23 20.39
CA ILE A 133 7.04 6.74 20.31
C ILE A 133 6.83 7.93 21.25
N THR A 134 7.35 7.87 22.47
CA THR A 134 7.26 8.99 23.41
C THR A 134 7.93 10.24 22.84
N GLU A 135 9.14 10.10 22.30
CA GLU A 135 9.85 11.21 21.66
C GLU A 135 9.08 11.78 20.45
N TYR A 136 8.44 10.89 19.66
CA TYR A 136 7.56 11.28 18.56
C TYR A 136 6.35 12.08 19.07
N LEU A 137 5.63 11.57 20.07
CA LEU A 137 4.46 12.24 20.65
C LEU A 137 4.77 13.61 21.24
N GLN A 138 5.96 13.79 21.82
CA GLN A 138 6.40 15.06 22.41
C GLN A 138 6.79 16.11 21.36
N LYS A 139 7.23 15.69 20.16
CA LYS A 139 7.65 16.59 19.08
C LYS A 139 6.48 17.08 18.21
N GLU A 140 5.46 16.25 18.08
CA GLU A 140 4.32 16.57 17.23
C GLU A 140 3.28 17.42 17.97
N ILE A 141 2.42 18.09 17.20
CA ILE A 141 1.35 18.97 17.69
C ILE A 141 0.25 18.17 18.43
N ILE A 142 0.56 16.99 18.96
CA ILE A 142 -0.40 16.09 19.60
C ILE A 142 -0.89 16.67 20.92
N MET A 143 -0.07 17.49 21.58
CA MET A 143 -0.46 18.18 22.79
C MET A 143 -1.53 19.25 22.59
N ASP A 144 -1.77 19.68 21.34
CA ASP A 144 -2.79 20.69 21.01
C ASP A 144 -4.25 20.22 21.24
N PHE A 145 -4.47 18.92 21.42
CA PHE A 145 -5.83 18.44 21.78
C PHE A 145 -6.01 18.07 23.24
N VAL A 146 -5.07 18.39 24.08
CA VAL A 146 -5.30 18.34 25.53
C VAL A 146 -6.52 19.21 25.85
N GLY A 147 -7.57 18.58 26.38
CA GLY A 147 -8.84 19.24 26.70
C GLY A 147 -9.91 19.18 25.59
N TYR A 148 -9.65 18.55 24.44
CA TYR A 148 -10.66 18.29 23.42
C TYR A 148 -10.99 16.79 23.36
N GLU A 149 -11.91 16.34 24.20
CA GLU A 149 -12.26 14.93 24.37
C GLU A 149 -12.71 14.22 23.09
N GLU A 150 -13.29 14.95 22.14
CA GLU A 150 -13.77 14.38 20.87
C GLU A 150 -12.66 14.21 19.82
N ARG A 151 -11.52 14.87 20.01
CA ARG A 151 -10.41 14.80 19.07
C ARG A 151 -9.56 13.58 19.33
N SER A 152 -9.09 13.00 18.25
CA SER A 152 -8.08 11.94 18.26
C SER A 152 -7.12 12.12 17.11
N TYR A 153 -5.89 11.71 17.33
CA TYR A 153 -4.83 11.67 16.33
C TYR A 153 -4.54 10.22 15.97
N SER A 154 -4.21 9.97 14.73
CA SER A 154 -3.65 8.66 14.33
C SER A 154 -2.75 8.81 13.13
N GLU A 155 -1.67 8.04 13.11
CA GLU A 155 -0.71 8.03 12.02
C GLU A 155 -0.02 6.67 11.92
N ARG A 156 0.44 6.34 10.70
CA ARG A 156 1.32 5.21 10.43
C ARG A 156 2.74 5.70 10.21
N ILE A 157 3.65 5.23 11.05
CA ILE A 157 5.09 5.46 10.93
C ILE A 157 5.71 4.28 10.18
N ASN A 158 6.07 4.49 8.92
CA ASN A 158 6.75 3.48 8.11
C ASN A 158 8.25 3.50 8.39
N ARG A 159 8.85 2.34 8.69
CA ARG A 159 10.26 2.20 9.01
C ARG A 159 11.05 1.64 7.82
N LYS A 160 12.34 1.94 7.77
CA LYS A 160 13.24 1.53 6.67
C LYS A 160 13.39 0.02 6.51
N ASP A 161 13.18 -0.75 7.58
CA ASP A 161 13.23 -2.21 7.57
C ASP A 161 11.96 -2.86 7.00
N GLY A 162 10.95 -2.05 6.66
CA GLY A 162 9.66 -2.49 6.16
C GLY A 162 8.66 -2.82 7.26
N SER A 163 8.99 -2.59 8.54
CA SER A 163 8.01 -2.59 9.63
C SER A 163 7.22 -1.29 9.64
N HIS A 164 6.11 -1.27 10.35
CA HIS A 164 5.38 -0.03 10.61
C HIS A 164 4.80 -0.02 12.03
N ILE A 165 4.53 1.19 12.51
CA ILE A 165 3.89 1.44 13.79
C ILE A 165 2.64 2.26 13.50
N ASP A 166 1.48 1.74 13.88
CA ASP A 166 0.23 2.47 13.86
C ASP A 166 -0.01 3.04 15.25
N ILE A 167 0.00 4.36 15.38
CA ILE A 167 -0.17 5.09 16.63
C ILE A 167 -1.50 5.84 16.62
N ALA A 168 -2.14 5.91 17.76
CA ALA A 168 -3.25 6.82 17.99
C ALA A 168 -3.18 7.40 19.38
N ALA A 169 -3.65 8.65 19.51
CA ALA A 169 -3.76 9.36 20.77
C ALA A 169 -5.09 10.08 20.87
N CYS A 170 -5.59 10.24 22.10
CA CYS A 170 -6.77 11.04 22.44
C CYS A 170 -6.59 11.73 23.79
N ALA A 171 -7.43 12.71 24.08
CA ALA A 171 -7.44 13.35 25.40
C ALA A 171 -7.84 12.36 26.51
N ARG A 172 -7.26 12.53 27.69
CA ARG A 172 -7.67 11.82 28.92
C ARG A 172 -9.03 12.33 29.38
N LYS A 173 -9.83 11.45 29.99
CA LYS A 173 -11.12 11.79 30.60
C LYS A 173 -11.01 12.03 32.10
N ASP A 174 -10.02 11.43 32.77
CA ASP A 174 -9.81 11.51 34.22
C ASP A 174 -9.03 12.75 34.65
N ALA A 175 -8.18 13.26 33.78
CA ALA A 175 -7.30 14.40 34.03
C ALA A 175 -6.97 15.11 32.71
N GLN A 176 -6.32 16.26 32.80
CA GLN A 176 -5.76 16.89 31.60
C GLN A 176 -4.50 16.13 31.14
N GLY A 177 -4.40 15.88 29.84
CA GLY A 177 -3.32 15.13 29.23
C GLY A 177 -3.80 14.29 28.07
N ILE A 178 -2.96 13.38 27.63
CA ILE A 178 -3.29 12.47 26.51
C ILE A 178 -3.00 11.02 26.87
N VAL A 179 -3.73 10.13 26.22
CA VAL A 179 -3.47 8.69 26.17
C VAL A 179 -3.13 8.31 24.76
N ALA A 180 -2.00 7.67 24.58
CA ALA A 180 -1.59 7.11 23.30
C ALA A 180 -1.47 5.59 23.39
N VAL A 181 -1.83 4.92 22.30
CA VAL A 181 -1.61 3.50 22.09
C VAL A 181 -0.91 3.28 20.77
N TYR A 182 -0.19 2.16 20.64
CA TYR A 182 0.40 1.82 19.36
C TYR A 182 0.42 0.33 19.10
N TYR A 183 0.40 -0.01 17.80
CA TYR A 183 0.58 -1.34 17.25
C TYR A 183 1.87 -1.39 16.46
N TYR A 184 2.71 -2.35 16.74
CA TYR A 184 3.90 -2.62 15.95
C TYR A 184 3.67 -3.82 15.03
N THR A 185 3.87 -3.61 13.75
CA THR A 185 3.80 -4.68 12.75
C THR A 185 5.20 -4.98 12.23
N PRO A 186 5.78 -6.15 12.59
CA PRO A 186 7.11 -6.54 12.12
C PRO A 186 7.17 -6.70 10.59
N PRO A 187 8.36 -6.59 9.97
CA PRO A 187 8.52 -6.64 8.50
C PRO A 187 7.93 -7.90 7.86
N LYS A 188 8.03 -9.03 8.55
CA LYS A 188 7.49 -10.32 8.08
C LYS A 188 5.98 -10.27 7.91
N PHE A 189 5.27 -9.67 8.87
CA PHE A 189 3.82 -9.56 8.82
C PHE A 189 3.39 -8.42 7.90
N ALA A 190 4.09 -7.30 7.89
CA ALA A 190 3.82 -6.19 6.98
C ALA A 190 3.81 -6.67 5.52
N ARG A 191 4.79 -7.49 5.11
CA ARG A 191 4.86 -8.07 3.75
C ARG A 191 3.72 -9.04 3.44
N ASN A 192 3.23 -9.79 4.43
CA ASN A 192 2.15 -10.76 4.21
C ASN A 192 0.79 -10.10 4.01
N TYR A 193 0.59 -8.92 4.58
CA TYR A 193 -0.65 -8.16 4.45
C TYR A 193 -0.64 -7.14 3.31
N THR A 194 0.55 -6.83 2.77
CA THR A 194 0.68 -5.90 1.66
C THR A 194 0.62 -6.69 0.36
N LEU A 195 -0.43 -6.48 -0.44
CA LEU A 195 -0.44 -6.92 -1.83
C LEU A 195 0.73 -6.22 -2.53
N THR A 196 1.60 -6.97 -3.18
CA THR A 196 2.66 -6.40 -4.00
C THR A 196 2.18 -6.32 -5.45
N ILE A 197 2.60 -5.30 -6.18
CA ILE A 197 2.32 -5.19 -7.63
C ILE A 197 2.77 -6.47 -8.34
N GLN A 198 3.90 -7.03 -7.92
CA GLN A 198 4.40 -8.30 -8.45
C GLN A 198 3.41 -9.46 -8.24
N SER A 199 2.75 -9.55 -7.07
CA SER A 199 1.77 -10.61 -6.81
C SER A 199 0.50 -10.44 -7.65
N LEU A 200 0.10 -9.21 -7.95
CA LEU A 200 -1.05 -8.90 -8.79
C LEU A 200 -0.78 -9.17 -10.27
N LEU A 201 0.48 -9.05 -10.70
CA LEU A 201 0.91 -9.32 -12.07
C LEU A 201 1.32 -10.79 -12.28
N ASN A 202 1.46 -11.58 -11.21
CA ASN A 202 1.73 -13.01 -11.29
C ASN A 202 0.59 -13.73 -12.01
N GLY A 203 0.94 -14.43 -13.08
CA GLY A 203 -0.03 -15.14 -13.93
C GLY A 203 -0.48 -14.38 -15.18
N TYR A 204 -0.12 -13.12 -15.34
CA TYR A 204 -0.34 -12.44 -16.61
C TYR A 204 0.71 -12.89 -17.63
N SER A 205 0.25 -13.55 -18.69
CA SER A 205 1.11 -13.97 -19.78
C SER A 205 1.13 -12.92 -20.89
N THR A 206 2.31 -12.43 -21.23
CA THR A 206 2.50 -11.55 -22.38
C THR A 206 2.39 -12.27 -23.74
N GLN A 207 2.18 -13.60 -23.74
CA GLN A 207 2.06 -14.52 -24.90
C GLN A 207 3.28 -14.56 -25.83
N LYS A 208 4.18 -13.63 -25.75
CA LYS A 208 5.49 -13.58 -26.45
C LYS A 208 6.52 -13.04 -25.46
N ASP A 209 7.79 -13.18 -25.76
CA ASP A 209 8.92 -12.74 -24.94
C ASP A 209 8.81 -11.24 -24.59
N GLY A 210 8.11 -10.92 -23.54
CA GLY A 210 7.91 -9.57 -23.05
C GLY A 210 8.03 -9.53 -21.53
N THR A 211 8.60 -8.44 -21.01
CA THR A 211 8.72 -8.18 -19.57
C THR A 211 7.93 -6.94 -19.22
N ILE A 212 7.09 -7.03 -18.17
CA ILE A 212 6.40 -5.87 -17.61
C ILE A 212 7.30 -5.28 -16.54
N ILE A 213 7.70 -4.02 -16.69
CA ILE A 213 8.45 -3.25 -15.71
C ILE A 213 7.53 -2.15 -15.22
N VAL A 214 7.27 -2.12 -13.91
CA VAL A 214 6.56 -1.04 -13.23
C VAL A 214 7.59 -0.24 -12.45
N ALA A 215 7.70 1.05 -12.73
CA ALA A 215 8.59 1.98 -12.04
C ALA A 215 7.72 3.02 -11.29
N ASP A 216 8.21 3.42 -10.11
CA ASP A 216 7.66 4.52 -9.31
C ASP A 216 8.07 5.87 -9.87
#